data_6a08048426299d362e90d9b7fa5bc04a
#
_entry.id   6a08048426299d362e90d9b7fa5bc04a
#
_cell.length_a   1.000
_cell.length_b   1.000
_cell.length_c   1.000
_cell.angle_alpha   90.00
_cell.angle_beta   90.00
_cell.angle_gamma   90.00
#
_symmetry.space_group_name_H-M   'P 1'
#
loop_
_entity.id
_entity.type
_entity.pdbx_description
1 polymer ?
#
loop_
_entity_poly.entity_id
_entity_poly.type
_entity_poly.pdbx_seq_one_letter_code
_entity_poly.pdbx_strand_id
1 'polypeptide(L)'
;IAPGETADLTVSLMPGDYFTACKPGLRGPNVGQSAFTVTGEAVAVNESDQQRFDDAVASYVNFAKNEVAEFVPLAEEFAAAYASGDDEKARELYPTTRVHYERIEPIAEALGILDPKIDYREVDYIAEADELKAEDPAFDQWRGFHRMEKDLWVPEKDAKNADGANAWQDWEPSA
;
A
#
# COMPACT_ATOMS: atom_id res chain seq x y z
N ILE A 1 15.85 -14.21 11.02
CA ILE A 1 16.55 -15.44 11.49
C ILE A 1 17.44 -15.87 10.34
N ALA A 2 18.74 -16.02 10.58
CA ALA A 2 19.66 -16.46 9.56
C ALA A 2 19.48 -17.97 9.23
N PRO A 3 19.90 -18.44 8.05
CA PRO A 3 19.81 -19.85 7.72
C PRO A 3 20.46 -20.75 8.77
N GLY A 4 19.72 -21.70 9.31
CA GLY A 4 20.18 -22.63 10.35
C GLY A 4 20.00 -22.13 11.80
N GLU A 5 19.51 -20.91 11.99
CA GLU A 5 19.16 -20.38 13.30
C GLU A 5 17.70 -20.67 13.65
N THR A 6 17.42 -20.76 14.94
CA THR A 6 16.07 -20.88 15.50
C THR A 6 15.80 -19.72 16.45
N ALA A 7 14.56 -19.27 16.50
CA ALA A 7 14.11 -18.29 17.48
C ALA A 7 12.75 -18.73 18.05
N ASP A 8 12.58 -18.49 19.35
CA ASP A 8 11.32 -18.74 20.03
C ASP A 8 10.42 -17.51 19.92
N LEU A 9 9.16 -17.74 19.56
CA LEU A 9 8.11 -16.73 19.57
C LEU A 9 7.05 -17.14 20.59
N THR A 10 6.84 -16.29 21.59
CA THR A 10 5.76 -16.47 22.57
C THR A 10 4.64 -15.48 22.26
N VAL A 11 3.45 -16.01 22.01
CA VAL A 11 2.24 -15.22 21.75
C VAL A 11 1.10 -15.67 22.62
N SER A 12 0.21 -14.76 22.99
CA SER A 12 -1.06 -15.07 23.66
C SER A 12 -2.16 -15.04 22.60
N LEU A 13 -2.91 -16.13 22.49
CA LEU A 13 -3.98 -16.27 21.51
C LEU A 13 -5.30 -16.55 22.23
N MET A 14 -6.39 -16.04 21.70
CA MET A 14 -7.74 -16.40 22.12
C MET A 14 -8.07 -17.81 21.61
N PRO A 15 -9.01 -18.53 22.24
CA PRO A 15 -9.50 -19.78 21.69
C PRO A 15 -9.99 -19.62 20.25
N GLY A 16 -9.58 -20.54 19.38
CA GLY A 16 -9.92 -20.49 17.96
C GLY A 16 -8.99 -21.35 17.11
N ASP A 17 -9.29 -21.42 15.84
CA ASP A 17 -8.48 -22.12 14.85
C ASP A 17 -7.52 -21.15 14.16
N TYR A 18 -6.26 -21.52 14.12
CA TYR A 18 -5.15 -20.73 13.60
C TYR A 18 -4.30 -21.55 12.65
N PHE A 19 -3.46 -20.89 11.94
CA PHE A 19 -2.37 -21.53 11.22
C PHE A 19 -1.09 -20.72 11.35
N THR A 20 0.03 -21.41 11.38
CA THR A 20 1.33 -20.79 11.19
C THR A 20 1.63 -20.72 9.69
N ALA A 21 2.28 -19.68 9.27
CA ALA A 21 2.78 -19.56 7.92
C ALA A 21 4.08 -18.74 7.93
N CYS A 22 4.98 -19.06 7.01
CA CYS A 22 6.13 -18.23 6.72
C CYS A 22 5.86 -17.46 5.42
N LYS A 23 6.08 -16.15 5.45
CA LYS A 23 6.03 -15.30 4.27
C LYS A 23 7.44 -14.78 4.00
N PRO A 24 8.24 -15.45 3.14
CA PRO A 24 9.60 -15.05 2.89
C PRO A 24 9.68 -13.61 2.36
N GLY A 25 10.49 -12.78 3.00
CA GLY A 25 10.62 -11.37 2.63
C GLY A 25 9.35 -10.53 2.80
N LEU A 26 8.35 -11.02 3.54
CA LEU A 26 7.01 -10.45 3.70
C LEU A 26 6.19 -10.39 2.39
N ARG A 27 6.62 -11.09 1.35
CA ARG A 27 6.04 -11.07 0.01
C ARG A 27 5.84 -12.48 -0.55
N GLY A 28 5.02 -12.58 -1.59
CA GLY A 28 4.73 -13.85 -2.24
C GLY A 28 3.82 -14.79 -1.42
N PRO A 29 3.64 -16.03 -1.87
CA PRO A 29 2.76 -16.98 -1.20
C PRO A 29 3.29 -17.41 0.17
N ASN A 30 2.38 -17.66 1.09
CA ASN A 30 2.73 -18.28 2.35
C ASN A 30 3.28 -19.68 2.14
N VAL A 31 4.34 -20.02 2.87
CA VAL A 31 4.97 -21.35 2.84
C VAL A 31 4.94 -21.98 4.24
N GLY A 32 5.01 -23.30 4.29
CA GLY A 32 5.10 -24.02 5.57
C GLY A 32 3.90 -23.84 6.47
N GLN A 33 2.69 -23.75 5.89
CA GLN A 33 1.47 -23.60 6.67
C GLN A 33 1.19 -24.85 7.51
N SER A 34 0.89 -24.64 8.79
CA SER A 34 0.47 -25.70 9.72
C SER A 34 -0.68 -25.19 10.58
N ALA A 35 -1.81 -25.87 10.52
CA ALA A 35 -2.97 -25.55 11.32
C ALA A 35 -2.82 -26.02 12.76
N PHE A 36 -3.35 -25.26 13.71
CA PHE A 36 -3.49 -25.64 15.12
C PHE A 36 -4.71 -24.97 15.74
N THR A 37 -5.24 -25.59 16.81
CA THR A 37 -6.39 -25.06 17.54
C THR A 37 -5.96 -24.66 18.94
N VAL A 38 -6.32 -23.44 19.35
CA VAL A 38 -6.21 -22.99 20.73
C VAL A 38 -7.53 -23.28 21.44
N THR A 39 -7.45 -24.06 22.50
CA THR A 39 -8.63 -24.45 23.33
C THR A 39 -8.61 -23.70 24.64
N GLY A 40 -9.79 -23.46 25.20
CA GLY A 40 -9.98 -22.77 26.47
C GLY A 40 -11.30 -22.01 26.49
N GLU A 41 -11.59 -21.32 27.56
CA GLU A 41 -12.69 -20.36 27.62
C GLU A 41 -12.22 -19.04 27.02
N ALA A 42 -12.97 -18.50 26.08
CA ALA A 42 -12.74 -17.13 25.60
C ALA A 42 -12.91 -16.17 26.77
N VAL A 43 -11.93 -15.32 27.00
CA VAL A 43 -12.13 -14.17 27.89
C VAL A 43 -13.17 -13.29 27.20
N ALA A 44 -14.36 -13.27 27.76
CA ALA A 44 -15.43 -12.42 27.22
C ALA A 44 -14.96 -10.95 27.31
N VAL A 45 -14.92 -10.28 26.18
CA VAL A 45 -14.80 -8.82 26.14
C VAL A 45 -16.06 -8.30 26.84
N ASN A 46 -15.92 -7.51 27.90
CA ASN A 46 -17.10 -6.96 28.55
C ASN A 46 -17.81 -5.95 27.61
N GLU A 47 -19.12 -5.77 27.81
CA GLU A 47 -19.92 -4.90 26.95
C GLU A 47 -19.35 -3.48 26.81
N SER A 48 -18.73 -2.95 27.87
CA SER A 48 -18.10 -1.63 27.89
C SER A 48 -16.86 -1.57 27.00
N ASP A 49 -16.04 -2.61 26.95
CA ASP A 49 -14.86 -2.66 26.10
C ASP A 49 -15.26 -2.91 24.66
N GLN A 50 -16.26 -3.75 24.39
CA GLN A 50 -16.80 -3.93 23.06
C GLN A 50 -17.33 -2.61 22.49
N GLN A 51 -18.09 -1.86 23.28
CA GLN A 51 -18.59 -0.54 22.86
C GLN A 51 -17.44 0.42 22.52
N ARG A 52 -16.37 0.42 23.31
CA ARG A 52 -15.19 1.26 23.03
C ARG A 52 -14.48 0.87 21.73
N PHE A 53 -14.40 -0.42 21.44
CA PHE A 53 -13.86 -0.89 20.15
C PHE A 53 -14.74 -0.45 18.98
N ASP A 54 -16.05 -0.63 19.11
CA ASP A 54 -17.00 -0.23 18.07
C ASP A 54 -16.96 1.28 17.82
N ASP A 55 -16.90 2.09 18.87
CA ASP A 55 -16.77 3.55 18.79
C ASP A 55 -15.43 3.96 18.14
N ALA A 56 -14.34 3.28 18.48
CA ALA A 56 -13.03 3.54 17.89
C ALA A 56 -13.01 3.22 16.39
N VAL A 57 -13.58 2.07 16.01
CA VAL A 57 -13.71 1.68 14.61
C VAL A 57 -14.58 2.69 13.85
N ALA A 58 -15.74 3.06 14.40
CA ALA A 58 -16.62 4.04 13.78
C ALA A 58 -15.93 5.40 13.60
N SER A 59 -15.18 5.83 14.60
CA SER A 59 -14.40 7.07 14.56
C SER A 59 -13.33 7.03 13.47
N TYR A 60 -12.59 5.92 13.38
CA TYR A 60 -11.56 5.75 12.37
C TYR A 60 -12.14 5.68 10.94
N VAL A 61 -13.24 4.98 10.76
CA VAL A 61 -13.95 4.94 9.47
C VAL A 61 -14.40 6.34 9.03
N ASN A 62 -14.92 7.15 9.97
CA ASN A 62 -15.30 8.53 9.67
C ASN A 62 -14.08 9.40 9.33
N PHE A 63 -12.98 9.23 10.07
CA PHE A 63 -11.71 9.89 9.75
C PHE A 63 -11.24 9.53 8.32
N ALA A 64 -11.17 8.25 7.99
CA ALA A 64 -10.75 7.80 6.67
C ALA A 64 -11.64 8.35 5.55
N LYS A 65 -12.97 8.36 5.75
CA LYS A 65 -13.90 8.97 4.78
C LYS A 65 -13.67 10.45 4.57
N ASN A 66 -13.34 11.19 5.63
CA ASN A 66 -13.04 12.62 5.52
C ASN A 66 -11.71 12.84 4.78
N GLU A 67 -10.67 12.06 5.08
CA GLU A 67 -9.41 12.14 4.35
C GLU A 67 -9.58 11.84 2.86
N VAL A 68 -10.38 10.83 2.50
CA VAL A 68 -10.70 10.52 1.09
C VAL A 68 -11.48 11.66 0.43
N ALA A 69 -12.41 12.30 1.14
CA ALA A 69 -13.18 13.41 0.60
C ALA A 69 -12.31 14.64 0.29
N GLU A 70 -11.25 14.88 1.07
CA GLU A 70 -10.25 15.92 0.80
C GLU A 70 -9.25 15.48 -0.28
N PHE A 71 -8.87 14.21 -0.27
CA PHE A 71 -7.89 13.63 -1.20
C PHE A 71 -8.35 13.69 -2.65
N VAL A 72 -9.57 13.24 -2.94
CA VAL A 72 -10.05 13.06 -4.33
C VAL A 72 -9.95 14.34 -5.15
N PRO A 73 -10.50 15.50 -4.72
CA PRO A 73 -10.41 16.72 -5.52
C PRO A 73 -8.98 17.22 -5.69
N LEU A 74 -8.11 17.04 -4.69
CA LEU A 74 -6.70 17.41 -4.78
C LEU A 74 -5.95 16.49 -5.75
N ALA A 75 -6.26 15.19 -5.74
CA ALA A 75 -5.67 14.23 -6.67
C ALA A 75 -6.10 14.51 -8.12
N GLU A 76 -7.35 14.89 -8.35
CA GLU A 76 -7.84 15.33 -9.67
C GLU A 76 -7.12 16.59 -10.15
N GLU A 77 -6.95 17.61 -9.29
CA GLU A 77 -6.22 18.84 -9.63
C GLU A 77 -4.74 18.54 -9.91
N PHE A 78 -4.10 17.74 -9.08
CA PHE A 78 -2.72 17.28 -9.27
C PHE A 78 -2.54 16.54 -10.60
N ALA A 79 -3.41 15.55 -10.87
CA ALA A 79 -3.35 14.79 -12.11
C ALA A 79 -3.56 15.67 -13.35
N ALA A 80 -4.47 16.66 -13.29
CA ALA A 80 -4.69 17.60 -14.36
C ALA A 80 -3.48 18.51 -14.62
N ALA A 81 -2.85 19.04 -13.56
CA ALA A 81 -1.62 19.83 -13.66
C ALA A 81 -0.50 19.01 -14.28
N TYR A 82 -0.30 17.79 -13.78
CA TYR A 82 0.72 16.88 -14.29
C TYR A 82 0.48 16.52 -15.77
N ALA A 83 -0.73 16.12 -16.15
CA ALA A 83 -1.07 15.75 -17.52
C ALA A 83 -0.97 16.92 -18.52
N SER A 84 -1.14 18.16 -18.06
CA SER A 84 -0.98 19.36 -18.90
C SER A 84 0.48 19.80 -19.06
N GLY A 85 1.42 19.21 -18.34
CA GLY A 85 2.84 19.62 -18.31
C GLY A 85 3.09 20.85 -17.45
N ASP A 86 2.16 21.22 -16.56
CA ASP A 86 2.37 22.27 -15.55
C ASP A 86 3.10 21.69 -14.33
N ASP A 87 4.38 21.37 -14.55
CA ASP A 87 5.23 20.73 -13.55
C ASP A 87 5.40 21.56 -12.28
N GLU A 88 5.37 22.89 -12.38
CA GLU A 88 5.48 23.75 -11.22
C GLU A 88 4.25 23.60 -10.32
N LYS A 89 3.06 23.65 -10.90
CA LYS A 89 1.79 23.43 -10.20
C LYS A 89 1.68 22.00 -9.67
N ALA A 90 2.11 21.01 -10.44
CA ALA A 90 2.12 19.62 -10.00
C ALA A 90 3.03 19.42 -8.77
N ARG A 91 4.24 20.02 -8.76
CA ARG A 91 5.14 19.97 -7.59
C ARG A 91 4.57 20.67 -6.36
N GLU A 92 3.84 21.77 -6.56
CA GLU A 92 3.15 22.49 -5.47
C GLU A 92 2.04 21.61 -4.84
N LEU A 93 1.25 20.93 -5.66
CA LEU A 93 0.12 20.12 -5.22
C LEU A 93 0.52 18.77 -4.63
N TYR A 94 1.63 18.19 -5.05
CA TYR A 94 2.07 16.85 -4.66
C TYR A 94 2.04 16.61 -3.14
N PRO A 95 2.74 17.40 -2.29
CA PRO A 95 2.79 17.14 -0.87
C PRO A 95 1.43 17.32 -0.18
N THR A 96 0.63 18.29 -0.62
CA THR A 96 -0.69 18.54 -0.02
C THR A 96 -1.71 17.49 -0.39
N THR A 97 -1.62 16.93 -1.59
CA THR A 97 -2.45 15.82 -2.04
C THR A 97 -2.06 14.54 -1.30
N ARG A 98 -0.78 14.23 -1.29
CA ARG A 98 -0.26 12.97 -0.77
C ARG A 98 -0.51 12.81 0.73
N VAL A 99 -0.48 13.88 1.52
CA VAL A 99 -0.68 13.83 2.97
C VAL A 99 -2.01 13.17 3.37
N HIS A 100 -3.05 13.31 2.57
CA HIS A 100 -4.35 12.71 2.84
C HIS A 100 -4.33 11.20 2.62
N TYR A 101 -3.61 10.73 1.60
CA TYR A 101 -3.41 9.30 1.36
C TYR A 101 -2.56 8.66 2.45
N GLU A 102 -1.45 9.27 2.82
CA GLU A 102 -0.56 8.81 3.90
C GLU A 102 -1.29 8.61 5.24
N ARG A 103 -2.27 9.46 5.54
CA ARG A 103 -3.05 9.33 6.77
C ARG A 103 -3.98 8.13 6.81
N ILE A 104 -4.35 7.60 5.65
CA ILE A 104 -5.15 6.37 5.53
C ILE A 104 -4.33 5.15 5.15
N GLU A 105 -3.03 5.28 4.95
CA GLU A 105 -2.11 4.18 4.62
C GLU A 105 -2.22 2.97 5.57
N PRO A 106 -2.48 3.12 6.89
CA PRO A 106 -2.67 1.96 7.76
C PRO A 106 -3.77 0.98 7.34
N ILE A 107 -4.69 1.39 6.45
CA ILE A 107 -5.71 0.51 5.87
C ILE A 107 -5.48 0.25 4.38
N ALA A 108 -4.38 0.73 3.80
CA ALA A 108 -4.11 0.60 2.36
C ALA A 108 -4.06 -0.87 1.91
N GLU A 109 -3.51 -1.76 2.72
CA GLU A 109 -3.52 -3.21 2.43
C GLU A 109 -4.95 -3.77 2.26
N ALA A 110 -5.95 -3.19 2.91
CA ALA A 110 -7.35 -3.58 2.74
C ALA A 110 -7.94 -3.13 1.39
N LEU A 111 -7.26 -2.22 0.68
CA LEU A 111 -7.64 -1.76 -0.66
C LEU A 111 -7.19 -2.75 -1.75
N GLY A 112 -6.42 -3.77 -1.40
CA GLY A 112 -5.92 -4.78 -2.34
C GLY A 112 -5.13 -4.15 -3.47
N ILE A 113 -5.50 -4.47 -4.71
CA ILE A 113 -4.82 -4.01 -5.92
C ILE A 113 -4.88 -2.49 -6.16
N LEU A 114 -5.73 -1.75 -5.44
CA LEU A 114 -5.82 -0.29 -5.59
C LEU A 114 -4.61 0.42 -4.98
N ASP A 115 -4.10 -0.06 -3.86
CA ASP A 115 -2.93 0.53 -3.23
C ASP A 115 -1.69 0.52 -4.16
N PRO A 116 -1.28 -0.60 -4.76
CA PRO A 116 -0.23 -0.62 -5.78
C PRO A 116 -0.46 0.32 -6.96
N LYS A 117 -1.71 0.59 -7.34
CA LYS A 117 -2.02 1.55 -8.42
C LYS A 117 -1.78 2.99 -8.03
N ILE A 118 -1.93 3.31 -6.74
CA ILE A 118 -1.86 4.68 -6.22
C ILE A 118 -0.46 5.03 -5.74
N ASP A 119 0.20 4.13 -4.99
CA ASP A 119 1.36 4.52 -4.20
C ASP A 119 2.54 3.55 -4.22
N TYR A 120 2.62 2.66 -5.20
CA TYR A 120 3.70 1.68 -5.24
C TYR A 120 5.05 2.33 -5.54
N ARG A 121 6.04 2.06 -4.70
CA ARG A 121 7.41 2.51 -4.95
C ARG A 121 8.04 1.69 -6.08
N GLU A 122 8.95 2.29 -6.80
CA GLU A 122 9.64 1.62 -7.92
C GLU A 122 10.26 0.27 -7.53
N VAL A 123 10.92 0.23 -6.38
CA VAL A 123 11.58 -0.99 -5.88
C VAL A 123 10.60 -2.12 -5.58
N ASP A 124 9.41 -1.79 -5.11
CA ASP A 124 8.36 -2.75 -4.81
C ASP A 124 7.72 -3.25 -6.11
N TYR A 125 7.46 -2.34 -7.06
CA TYR A 125 6.98 -2.70 -8.38
C TYR A 125 7.96 -3.65 -9.10
N ILE A 126 9.27 -3.36 -9.09
CA ILE A 126 10.27 -4.25 -9.70
C ILE A 126 10.21 -5.66 -9.11
N ALA A 127 10.04 -5.74 -7.80
CA ALA A 127 10.05 -7.02 -7.10
C ALA A 127 8.80 -7.87 -7.35
N GLU A 128 7.67 -7.23 -7.70
CA GLU A 128 6.35 -7.87 -7.77
C GLU A 128 5.63 -7.67 -9.12
N ALA A 129 6.32 -7.15 -10.13
CA ALA A 129 5.70 -6.81 -11.42
C ALA A 129 4.97 -8.00 -12.09
N ASP A 130 5.54 -9.19 -12.01
CA ASP A 130 4.93 -10.38 -12.62
C ASP A 130 3.66 -10.81 -11.89
N GLU A 131 3.65 -10.75 -10.55
CA GLU A 131 2.47 -11.06 -9.73
C GLU A 131 1.38 -10.02 -9.93
N LEU A 132 1.72 -8.74 -9.90
CA LEU A 132 0.79 -7.65 -10.13
C LEU A 132 0.16 -7.72 -11.52
N LYS A 133 0.96 -7.98 -12.55
CA LYS A 133 0.48 -8.12 -13.92
C LYS A 133 -0.39 -9.36 -14.11
N ALA A 134 -0.13 -10.44 -13.37
CA ALA A 134 -0.98 -11.62 -13.40
C ALA A 134 -2.35 -11.36 -12.76
N GLU A 135 -2.41 -10.48 -11.75
CA GLU A 135 -3.64 -10.07 -11.09
C GLU A 135 -4.42 -9.02 -11.92
N ASP A 136 -3.72 -8.02 -12.45
CA ASP A 136 -4.30 -7.00 -13.32
C ASP A 136 -3.32 -6.65 -14.46
N PRO A 137 -3.67 -6.96 -15.73
CA PRO A 137 -2.82 -6.64 -16.89
C PRO A 137 -2.46 -5.16 -17.04
N ALA A 138 -3.16 -4.25 -16.33
CA ALA A 138 -2.82 -2.83 -16.30
C ALA A 138 -1.51 -2.54 -15.57
N PHE A 139 -0.93 -3.52 -14.86
CA PHE A 139 0.40 -3.43 -14.25
C PHE A 139 1.53 -3.84 -15.22
N ASP A 140 1.36 -3.64 -16.50
CA ASP A 140 2.47 -3.67 -17.47
C ASP A 140 3.45 -2.49 -17.27
N GLN A 141 3.05 -1.48 -16.50
CA GLN A 141 3.84 -0.29 -16.18
C GLN A 141 3.73 0.09 -14.72
N TRP A 142 4.84 0.57 -14.15
CA TRP A 142 4.83 1.22 -12.85
C TRP A 142 4.08 2.55 -12.93
N ARG A 143 3.20 2.82 -11.97
CA ARG A 143 2.28 3.97 -11.95
C ARG A 143 2.07 4.52 -10.53
N GLY A 144 1.27 5.55 -10.41
CA GLY A 144 0.92 6.16 -9.14
C GLY A 144 1.82 7.33 -8.74
N PHE A 145 1.68 7.78 -7.50
CA PHE A 145 2.35 8.98 -6.99
C PHE A 145 3.86 8.92 -7.12
N HIS A 146 4.49 7.83 -6.73
CA HIS A 146 5.95 7.70 -6.81
C HIS A 146 6.50 7.68 -8.24
N ARG A 147 5.69 7.23 -9.20
CA ARG A 147 6.05 7.33 -10.61
C ARG A 147 6.07 8.79 -11.08
N MET A 148 5.03 9.54 -10.74
CA MET A 148 4.94 10.97 -11.05
C MET A 148 5.96 11.80 -10.29
N GLU A 149 6.24 11.45 -9.03
CA GLU A 149 7.31 12.05 -8.24
C GLU A 149 8.67 11.94 -8.96
N LYS A 150 9.01 10.76 -9.44
CA LYS A 150 10.26 10.54 -10.17
C LYS A 150 10.35 11.44 -11.39
N ASP A 151 9.27 11.57 -12.16
CA ASP A 151 9.23 12.45 -13.33
C ASP A 151 9.38 13.92 -12.97
N LEU A 152 8.76 14.36 -11.89
CA LEU A 152 8.74 15.76 -11.48
C LEU A 152 10.07 16.24 -10.89
N TRP A 153 10.85 15.37 -10.23
CA TRP A 153 12.05 15.78 -9.49
C TRP A 153 13.36 15.19 -10.01
N VAL A 154 13.32 14.08 -10.74
CA VAL A 154 14.52 13.50 -11.30
C VAL A 154 14.74 14.08 -12.70
N PRO A 155 15.92 14.69 -12.98
CA PRO A 155 16.22 15.18 -14.32
C PRO A 155 16.10 14.06 -15.36
N GLU A 156 15.52 14.35 -16.52
CA GLU A 156 15.29 13.38 -17.60
C GLU A 156 16.53 12.54 -17.94
N LYS A 157 17.69 13.16 -17.99
CA LYS A 157 18.98 12.49 -18.24
C LYS A 157 19.38 11.46 -17.18
N ASP A 158 18.83 11.57 -15.96
CA ASP A 158 19.15 10.71 -14.82
C ASP A 158 17.97 9.77 -14.50
N ALA A 159 16.79 10.01 -15.11
CA ALA A 159 15.60 9.19 -14.90
C ALA A 159 15.70 7.88 -15.67
N LYS A 160 15.62 6.77 -14.93
CA LYS A 160 15.57 5.42 -15.50
C LYS A 160 14.46 4.63 -14.84
N ASN A 161 13.80 3.82 -15.65
CA ASN A 161 12.90 2.81 -15.13
C ASN A 161 13.68 1.69 -14.43
N ALA A 162 12.97 0.82 -13.76
CA ALA A 162 13.49 -0.33 -13.05
C ALA A 162 14.34 -1.26 -13.90
N ASP A 163 14.02 -1.40 -15.18
CA ASP A 163 14.76 -2.17 -16.18
C ASP A 163 15.98 -1.41 -16.76
N GLY A 164 16.24 -0.20 -16.28
CA GLY A 164 17.33 0.66 -16.75
C GLY A 164 17.01 1.47 -18.00
N ALA A 165 15.80 1.35 -18.54
CA ALA A 165 15.32 2.20 -19.63
C ALA A 165 15.11 3.64 -19.16
N ASN A 166 15.14 4.60 -20.10
CA ASN A 166 14.84 5.99 -19.77
C ASN A 166 13.36 6.13 -19.45
N ALA A 167 13.04 6.64 -18.26
CA ALA A 167 11.67 6.78 -17.76
C ALA A 167 10.74 7.58 -18.68
N TRP A 168 11.31 8.48 -19.48
CA TRP A 168 10.57 9.38 -20.36
C TRP A 168 10.22 8.79 -21.75
N GLN A 169 10.81 7.66 -22.14
CA GLN A 169 10.65 7.13 -23.49
C GLN A 169 9.39 6.32 -23.71
N ASP A 170 8.85 5.71 -22.64
CA ASP A 170 7.75 4.74 -22.75
C ASP A 170 6.53 5.13 -21.90
N TRP A 171 6.51 6.37 -21.38
CA TRP A 171 5.45 6.77 -20.49
C TRP A 171 4.53 7.82 -21.13
N GLU A 172 3.28 7.45 -21.31
CA GLU A 172 2.19 8.38 -21.59
C GLU A 172 1.37 8.60 -20.32
N PRO A 173 1.01 9.85 -19.96
CA PRO A 173 0.14 10.10 -18.81
C PRO A 173 -1.14 9.28 -18.98
N SER A 174 -1.40 8.33 -18.08
CA SER A 174 -2.71 7.74 -18.01
C SER A 174 -3.64 8.74 -17.33
N ALA A 175 -4.47 9.37 -18.13
CA ALA A 175 -5.54 10.24 -17.64
C ALA A 175 -6.51 9.49 -16.72
#